data_08c4410073cbe32086219db5dd5fa910
#
_entry.id   08c4410073cbe32086219db5dd5fa910
#
_cell.length_a   1.000
_cell.length_b   1.000
_cell.length_c   1.000
_cell.angle_alpha   90.00
_cell.angle_beta   90.00
_cell.angle_gamma   90.00
#
_symmetry.space_group_name_H-M   'P 1'
#
loop_
_entity.id
_entity.type
_entity.pdbx_description
1 polymer ?
#
loop_
_entity_poly.entity_id
_entity_poly.type
_entity_poly.pdbx_seq_one_letter_code
_entity_poly.pdbx_strand_id
1 'polypeptide(L)'
;MPKHLMGIVLTSAILAVLVPASILAIPSAKFYQEGGEIFDDWDICRTDAAGEDGFFQVSTTGFYPIIVGESLGQNADQAYRIGQQFATDYTDMHQRAEEIFACARDRVRYTSDESQFSFAEFAQNADELAVTIGNKGVAHGDCEDYAVLLAVMYKGAGFRSAIVLAPEHAAALVYLPEYREANQSLSVDGEAGWIWAEATGGNNPLGWMPEEFLGTELEVYEVEDEAITKGEPPDKPAITITPDGGSSGIHISPFFIVIVLLLLISLFRRRR
;
A
#
# COMPACT_ATOMS: atom_id res chain seq x y z
N MET A 1 -51.15 49.52 41.76
CA MET A 1 -51.18 48.09 41.41
C MET A 1 -50.04 47.80 40.44
N PRO A 2 -48.92 47.17 40.82
CA PRO A 2 -47.85 46.86 39.91
C PRO A 2 -48.03 45.47 39.31
N LYS A 3 -47.84 45.38 38.02
CA LYS A 3 -47.85 44.12 37.23
C LYS A 3 -46.48 43.46 37.35
N HIS A 4 -46.42 42.27 37.89
CA HIS A 4 -45.24 41.42 37.92
C HIS A 4 -44.95 40.89 36.49
N LEU A 5 -43.84 41.32 35.93
CA LEU A 5 -43.29 40.78 34.72
C LEU A 5 -42.40 39.60 35.10
N MET A 6 -42.84 38.39 34.82
CA MET A 6 -42.10 37.15 35.09
C MET A 6 -41.19 36.90 33.86
N GLY A 7 -39.91 37.18 34.05
CA GLY A 7 -38.90 36.90 33.02
C GLY A 7 -38.57 35.41 32.99
N ILE A 8 -38.83 34.79 31.84
CA ILE A 8 -38.38 33.43 31.54
C ILE A 8 -36.91 33.50 31.09
N VAL A 9 -36.02 33.03 31.93
CA VAL A 9 -34.60 32.79 31.56
C VAL A 9 -34.54 31.49 30.81
N LEU A 10 -34.35 31.56 29.46
CA LEU A 10 -34.07 30.41 28.63
C LEU A 10 -32.57 30.08 28.81
N THR A 11 -32.25 29.09 29.61
CA THR A 11 -30.89 28.49 29.63
C THR A 11 -30.74 27.59 28.44
N SER A 12 -30.10 28.08 27.38
CA SER A 12 -29.65 27.26 26.28
C SER A 12 -28.47 26.39 26.72
N ALA A 13 -28.75 25.13 27.02
CA ALA A 13 -27.72 24.13 27.20
C ALA A 13 -27.08 23.84 25.82
N ILE A 14 -25.89 24.35 25.59
CA ILE A 14 -25.07 23.96 24.44
C ILE A 14 -24.59 22.54 24.73
N LEU A 15 -25.24 21.57 24.10
CA LEU A 15 -24.79 20.19 24.06
C LEU A 15 -23.55 20.17 23.17
N ALA A 16 -22.35 20.26 23.74
CA ALA A 16 -21.11 20.03 23.05
C ALA A 16 -21.09 18.53 22.69
N VAL A 17 -21.43 18.21 21.45
CA VAL A 17 -21.18 16.91 20.86
C VAL A 17 -19.66 16.80 20.78
N LEU A 18 -19.07 16.09 21.74
CA LEU A 18 -17.70 15.58 21.62
C LEU A 18 -17.74 14.57 20.46
N VAL A 19 -17.46 15.06 19.25
CA VAL A 19 -17.06 14.19 18.16
C VAL A 19 -15.74 13.60 18.65
N PRO A 20 -15.62 12.26 18.82
CA PRO A 20 -14.32 11.69 19.09
C PRO A 20 -13.42 12.13 17.93
N ALA A 21 -12.35 12.86 18.24
CA ALA A 21 -11.28 13.05 17.30
C ALA A 21 -10.85 11.62 16.96
N SER A 22 -11.18 11.16 15.75
CA SER A 22 -10.61 9.97 15.18
C SER A 22 -9.11 10.18 15.32
N ILE A 23 -8.46 9.35 16.11
CA ILE A 23 -6.99 9.31 16.14
C ILE A 23 -6.68 8.81 14.73
N LEU A 24 -6.38 9.73 13.84
CA LEU A 24 -5.90 9.40 12.51
C LEU A 24 -4.64 8.58 12.76
N ALA A 25 -4.58 7.36 12.28
CA ALA A 25 -3.33 6.64 12.23
C ALA A 25 -2.39 7.54 11.42
N ILE A 26 -1.30 7.91 12.04
CA ILE A 26 -0.35 8.81 11.41
C ILE A 26 0.58 7.91 10.61
N PRO A 27 0.78 8.16 9.31
CA PRO A 27 1.84 7.51 8.54
C PRO A 27 3.12 7.51 9.35
N SER A 28 4.03 6.61 9.09
CA SER A 28 5.29 6.52 9.82
C SER A 28 5.86 7.90 10.11
N ALA A 29 5.83 8.28 11.39
CA ALA A 29 6.12 9.65 11.78
C ALA A 29 7.60 9.87 12.04
N LYS A 30 8.36 8.78 12.14
CA LYS A 30 9.79 8.82 12.48
C LYS A 30 10.54 7.76 11.71
N PHE A 31 11.68 8.17 11.19
CA PHE A 31 12.67 7.28 10.61
C PHE A 31 13.94 7.33 11.44
N TYR A 32 14.70 6.24 11.42
CA TYR A 32 16.06 6.18 11.97
C TYR A 32 16.96 5.36 11.06
N GLN A 33 18.28 5.50 11.21
CA GLN A 33 19.24 4.77 10.39
C GLN A 33 19.99 3.75 11.22
N GLU A 34 20.09 2.53 10.71
CA GLU A 34 20.88 1.43 11.28
C GLU A 34 21.54 0.63 10.18
N GLY A 35 22.85 0.32 10.33
CA GLY A 35 23.59 -0.49 9.37
C GLY A 35 23.75 0.11 7.97
N GLY A 36 23.28 1.31 7.74
CA GLY A 36 23.21 1.95 6.42
C GLY A 36 21.78 2.04 5.88
N GLU A 37 20.87 1.23 6.43
CA GLU A 37 19.48 1.13 6.06
C GLU A 37 18.59 2.10 6.86
N ILE A 38 17.43 2.41 6.32
CA ILE A 38 16.42 3.28 6.94
C ILE A 38 15.28 2.42 7.47
N PHE A 39 14.97 2.63 8.73
CA PHE A 39 13.85 1.99 9.41
C PHE A 39 12.82 3.04 9.83
N ASP A 40 11.56 2.65 9.87
CA ASP A 40 10.50 3.46 10.42
C ASP A 40 10.25 3.16 11.91
N ASP A 41 9.26 3.82 12.48
CA ASP A 41 8.88 3.63 13.88
C ASP A 41 7.99 2.38 14.11
N TRP A 42 7.88 1.49 13.11
CA TRP A 42 7.30 0.15 13.19
C TRP A 42 8.39 -0.93 13.09
N ASP A 43 9.68 -0.54 13.07
CA ASP A 43 10.85 -1.40 12.88
C ASP A 43 10.88 -2.09 11.50
N ILE A 44 10.22 -1.51 10.49
CA ILE A 44 10.27 -1.99 9.12
C ILE A 44 11.40 -1.30 8.38
N CYS A 45 12.27 -2.07 7.77
CA CYS A 45 13.30 -1.54 6.87
C CYS A 45 12.64 -1.03 5.58
N ARG A 46 12.76 0.28 5.33
CA ARG A 46 12.16 0.93 4.17
C ARG A 46 13.06 0.89 2.93
N THR A 47 14.35 0.59 3.11
CA THR A 47 15.37 0.59 2.06
C THR A 47 15.85 -0.81 1.66
N ASP A 48 15.26 -1.85 2.21
CA ASP A 48 15.53 -3.25 1.83
C ASP A 48 14.24 -4.07 1.83
N ALA A 49 13.93 -4.70 0.69
CA ALA A 49 12.78 -5.58 0.58
C ALA A 49 12.99 -6.95 1.21
N ALA A 50 14.25 -7.35 1.41
CA ALA A 50 14.63 -8.68 1.84
C ALA A 50 15.03 -8.73 3.33
N GLY A 51 14.99 -9.92 3.92
CA GLY A 51 15.40 -10.12 5.31
C GLY A 51 14.26 -10.15 6.30
N GLU A 52 14.60 -10.27 7.60
CA GLU A 52 13.61 -10.39 8.68
C GLU A 52 12.85 -9.09 8.90
N ASP A 53 13.49 -7.96 8.65
CA ASP A 53 12.95 -6.61 8.88
C ASP A 53 12.58 -5.90 7.57
N GLY A 54 12.78 -6.54 6.42
CA GLY A 54 12.50 -5.96 5.10
C GLY A 54 11.01 -5.67 4.89
N PHE A 55 10.69 -4.67 4.08
CA PHE A 55 9.29 -4.27 3.88
C PHE A 55 8.43 -5.39 3.24
N PHE A 56 9.04 -6.36 2.55
CA PHE A 56 8.41 -7.59 2.11
C PHE A 56 8.86 -8.84 2.89
N GLN A 57 9.76 -8.73 3.84
CA GLN A 57 10.27 -9.85 4.64
C GLN A 57 10.53 -11.12 3.82
N VAL A 58 11.36 -11.02 2.80
CA VAL A 58 11.60 -12.12 1.85
C VAL A 58 12.45 -13.20 2.49
N SER A 59 12.01 -14.44 2.40
CA SER A 59 12.68 -15.64 2.93
C SER A 59 12.81 -16.75 1.89
N THR A 60 13.43 -17.87 2.26
CA THR A 60 13.53 -19.06 1.40
C THR A 60 12.19 -19.76 1.15
N THR A 61 11.17 -19.47 1.95
CA THR A 61 9.84 -20.10 1.87
C THR A 61 8.79 -19.21 1.21
N GLY A 62 9.13 -17.96 0.92
CA GLY A 62 8.25 -16.98 0.32
C GLY A 62 8.51 -15.59 0.87
N PHE A 63 7.57 -14.69 0.68
CA PHE A 63 7.63 -13.33 1.21
C PHE A 63 6.38 -13.01 2.02
N TYR A 64 6.49 -11.98 2.87
CA TYR A 64 5.42 -11.43 3.65
C TYR A 64 5.45 -9.89 3.54
N PRO A 65 4.43 -9.27 2.94
CA PRO A 65 4.43 -7.82 2.73
C PRO A 65 4.04 -7.09 4.03
N ILE A 66 4.93 -7.03 5.00
CA ILE A 66 4.65 -6.48 6.35
C ILE A 66 4.22 -5.01 6.30
N ILE A 67 4.71 -4.26 5.31
CA ILE A 67 4.43 -2.83 5.16
C ILE A 67 2.94 -2.52 4.97
N VAL A 68 2.15 -3.46 4.43
CA VAL A 68 0.69 -3.25 4.33
C VAL A 68 0.02 -3.24 5.71
N GLY A 69 0.61 -3.91 6.70
CA GLY A 69 0.10 -3.99 8.07
C GLY A 69 0.05 -2.66 8.81
N GLU A 70 0.82 -1.67 8.36
CA GLU A 70 0.77 -0.30 8.89
C GLU A 70 -0.54 0.42 8.56
N SER A 71 -1.24 -0.02 7.51
CA SER A 71 -2.48 0.58 7.01
C SER A 71 -3.68 -0.36 7.10
N LEU A 72 -3.57 -1.47 7.85
CA LEU A 72 -4.61 -2.50 7.97
C LEU A 72 -5.03 -2.74 9.42
N GLY A 73 -6.12 -3.46 9.62
CA GLY A 73 -6.63 -3.85 10.93
C GLY A 73 -6.88 -2.65 11.83
N GLN A 74 -6.29 -2.66 13.04
CA GLN A 74 -6.42 -1.52 13.98
C GLN A 74 -5.68 -0.26 13.51
N ASN A 75 -4.77 -0.39 12.56
CA ASN A 75 -4.01 0.70 11.96
C ASN A 75 -4.69 1.26 10.70
N ALA A 76 -5.82 0.68 10.29
CA ALA A 76 -6.54 1.09 9.10
C ALA A 76 -6.93 2.57 9.16
N ASP A 77 -6.41 3.36 8.23
CA ASP A 77 -6.67 4.80 8.18
C ASP A 77 -6.94 5.30 6.75
N GLN A 78 -6.13 6.18 6.23
CA GLN A 78 -6.48 6.98 5.05
C GLN A 78 -6.70 6.13 3.80
N ALA A 79 -5.78 5.24 3.46
CA ALA A 79 -5.90 4.38 2.27
C ALA A 79 -7.09 3.42 2.40
N TYR A 80 -7.23 2.78 3.55
CA TYR A 80 -8.35 1.89 3.82
C TYR A 80 -9.70 2.61 3.76
N ARG A 81 -9.80 3.83 4.31
CA ARG A 81 -11.02 4.66 4.27
C ARG A 81 -11.37 5.11 2.88
N ILE A 82 -10.38 5.42 2.03
CA ILE A 82 -10.64 5.69 0.61
C ILE A 82 -11.30 4.47 -0.03
N GLY A 83 -10.82 3.26 0.24
CA GLY A 83 -11.47 2.02 -0.19
C GLY A 83 -12.92 1.90 0.30
N GLN A 84 -13.18 2.17 1.58
CA GLN A 84 -14.54 2.19 2.14
C GLN A 84 -15.45 3.23 1.46
N GLN A 85 -14.90 4.37 1.09
CA GLN A 85 -15.65 5.38 0.35
C GLN A 85 -16.06 4.86 -1.03
N PHE A 86 -15.14 4.20 -1.76
CA PHE A 86 -15.47 3.56 -3.03
C PHE A 86 -16.57 2.48 -2.87
N ALA A 87 -16.54 1.71 -1.77
CA ALA A 87 -17.61 0.74 -1.49
C ALA A 87 -18.98 1.40 -1.27
N THR A 88 -18.99 2.63 -0.75
CA THR A 88 -20.21 3.42 -0.56
C THR A 88 -20.70 4.02 -1.87
N ASP A 89 -19.79 4.54 -2.69
CA ASP A 89 -20.11 5.28 -3.91
C ASP A 89 -20.47 4.34 -5.07
N TYR A 90 -19.87 3.15 -5.12
CA TYR A 90 -20.05 2.18 -6.20
C TYR A 90 -20.56 0.84 -5.65
N THR A 91 -21.82 0.53 -5.85
CA THR A 91 -22.44 -0.72 -5.38
C THR A 91 -22.11 -1.92 -6.28
N ASP A 92 -21.85 -1.69 -7.57
CA ASP A 92 -21.38 -2.71 -8.50
C ASP A 92 -19.91 -3.01 -8.21
N MET A 93 -19.59 -4.30 -8.03
CA MET A 93 -18.24 -4.73 -7.64
C MET A 93 -17.21 -4.50 -8.75
N HIS A 94 -17.58 -4.74 -10.02
CA HIS A 94 -16.65 -4.55 -11.13
C HIS A 94 -16.31 -3.08 -11.29
N GLN A 95 -17.33 -2.22 -11.34
CA GLN A 95 -17.14 -0.78 -11.40
C GLN A 95 -16.33 -0.26 -10.21
N ARG A 96 -16.63 -0.73 -9.00
CA ARG A 96 -15.85 -0.36 -7.79
C ARG A 96 -14.38 -0.70 -7.93
N ALA A 97 -14.06 -1.90 -8.40
CA ALA A 97 -12.68 -2.32 -8.59
C ALA A 97 -11.96 -1.47 -9.66
N GLU A 98 -12.64 -1.15 -10.76
CA GLU A 98 -12.11 -0.29 -11.81
C GLU A 98 -11.86 1.15 -11.33
N GLU A 99 -12.75 1.71 -10.53
CA GLU A 99 -12.62 3.07 -10.01
C GLU A 99 -11.50 3.19 -8.96
N ILE A 100 -11.30 2.16 -8.11
CA ILE A 100 -10.15 2.09 -7.21
C ILE A 100 -8.86 2.05 -8.01
N PHE A 101 -8.81 1.19 -9.02
CA PHE A 101 -7.66 1.08 -9.91
C PHE A 101 -7.35 2.41 -10.61
N ALA A 102 -8.38 3.04 -11.19
CA ALA A 102 -8.26 4.33 -11.86
C ALA A 102 -7.78 5.43 -10.89
N CYS A 103 -8.25 5.41 -9.64
CA CYS A 103 -7.79 6.35 -8.63
C CYS A 103 -6.27 6.24 -8.39
N ALA A 104 -5.74 5.04 -8.19
CA ALA A 104 -4.30 4.84 -8.01
C ALA A 104 -3.53 5.26 -9.28
N ARG A 105 -3.93 4.76 -10.46
CA ARG A 105 -3.30 5.08 -11.75
C ARG A 105 -3.24 6.58 -12.04
N ASP A 106 -4.32 7.31 -11.77
CA ASP A 106 -4.45 8.72 -12.13
C ASP A 106 -3.88 9.66 -11.07
N ARG A 107 -3.73 9.19 -9.82
CA ARG A 107 -3.28 10.00 -8.67
C ARG A 107 -1.88 9.69 -8.18
N VAL A 108 -1.25 8.62 -8.65
CA VAL A 108 0.17 8.35 -8.40
C VAL A 108 0.94 8.53 -9.70
N ARG A 109 2.12 9.12 -9.62
CA ARG A 109 3.06 9.27 -10.73
C ARG A 109 4.22 8.33 -10.51
N TYR A 110 4.47 7.46 -11.47
CA TYR A 110 5.62 6.56 -11.40
C TYR A 110 6.92 7.38 -11.27
N THR A 111 7.64 7.15 -10.22
CA THR A 111 8.90 7.84 -9.90
C THR A 111 9.76 6.85 -9.12
N SER A 112 10.95 6.54 -9.63
CA SER A 112 11.85 5.62 -8.94
C SER A 112 12.31 6.20 -7.61
N ASP A 113 12.57 5.34 -6.64
CA ASP A 113 13.05 5.70 -5.31
C ASP A 113 14.33 6.50 -5.34
N GLU A 114 15.26 6.15 -6.22
CA GLU A 114 16.49 6.92 -6.36
C GLU A 114 16.23 8.37 -6.77
N SER A 115 15.24 8.60 -7.65
CA SER A 115 14.86 9.94 -8.08
C SER A 115 14.10 10.71 -7.01
N GLN A 116 13.39 10.00 -6.13
CA GLN A 116 12.52 10.60 -5.12
C GLN A 116 13.21 10.73 -3.76
N PHE A 117 13.95 9.71 -3.34
CA PHE A 117 14.50 9.61 -1.99
C PHE A 117 16.03 9.51 -1.96
N SER A 118 16.70 9.35 -3.11
CA SER A 118 18.15 9.10 -3.22
C SER A 118 18.59 7.76 -2.60
N PHE A 119 17.68 6.81 -2.49
CA PHE A 119 17.93 5.42 -2.15
C PHE A 119 17.64 4.53 -3.35
N ALA A 120 18.30 3.37 -3.43
CA ALA A 120 18.03 2.40 -4.49
C ALA A 120 16.64 1.76 -4.35
N GLU A 121 16.15 1.65 -3.11
CA GLU A 121 14.82 1.19 -2.71
C GLU A 121 14.34 2.08 -1.56
N PHE A 122 13.07 2.43 -1.54
CA PHE A 122 12.43 3.09 -0.40
C PHE A 122 10.91 2.91 -0.45
N ALA A 123 10.41 1.83 0.13
CA ALA A 123 8.98 1.56 0.13
C ALA A 123 8.18 2.55 0.98
N GLN A 124 7.10 3.09 0.42
CA GLN A 124 6.11 3.88 1.13
C GLN A 124 4.93 3.00 1.56
N ASN A 125 4.37 3.22 2.74
CA ASN A 125 3.13 2.55 3.10
C ASN A 125 1.92 3.18 2.39
N ALA A 126 0.78 2.50 2.44
CA ALA A 126 -0.42 2.96 1.73
C ALA A 126 -0.92 4.33 2.22
N ASP A 127 -0.80 4.62 3.52
CA ASP A 127 -1.29 5.87 4.10
C ASP A 127 -0.41 7.07 3.75
N GLU A 128 0.90 6.89 3.58
CA GLU A 128 1.81 7.94 3.11
C GLU A 128 1.41 8.44 1.72
N LEU A 129 1.14 7.51 0.80
CA LEU A 129 0.62 7.84 -0.53
C LEU A 129 -0.77 8.46 -0.46
N ALA A 130 -1.70 7.84 0.29
CA ALA A 130 -3.07 8.32 0.40
C ALA A 130 -3.16 9.72 1.00
N VAL A 131 -2.39 10.02 2.05
CA VAL A 131 -2.29 11.35 2.65
C VAL A 131 -1.71 12.36 1.66
N THR A 132 -0.68 11.95 0.90
CA THR A 132 -0.07 12.81 -0.11
C THR A 132 -1.06 13.12 -1.23
N ILE A 133 -1.83 12.13 -1.71
CA ILE A 133 -2.92 12.31 -2.68
C ILE A 133 -3.95 13.29 -2.13
N GLY A 134 -4.39 13.10 -0.88
CA GLY A 134 -5.38 13.98 -0.23
C GLY A 134 -4.93 15.44 -0.13
N ASN A 135 -3.66 15.66 0.20
CA ASN A 135 -3.10 16.99 0.42
C ASN A 135 -2.66 17.71 -0.87
N LYS A 136 -2.09 16.97 -1.82
CA LYS A 136 -1.46 17.54 -3.03
C LYS A 136 -2.19 17.18 -4.32
N GLY A 137 -3.17 16.26 -4.27
CA GLY A 137 -3.89 15.76 -5.44
C GLY A 137 -3.15 14.68 -6.21
N VAL A 138 -1.84 14.53 -6.01
CA VAL A 138 -0.96 13.56 -6.66
C VAL A 138 0.13 13.12 -5.69
N ALA A 139 0.47 11.83 -5.70
CA ALA A 139 1.62 11.24 -5.03
C ALA A 139 2.65 10.75 -6.06
N HIS A 140 3.81 10.33 -5.58
CA HIS A 140 4.88 9.73 -6.36
C HIS A 140 5.26 8.41 -5.72
N GLY A 141 5.59 7.40 -6.53
CA GLY A 141 6.00 6.09 -6.07
C GLY A 141 6.31 5.17 -7.25
N ASP A 142 6.88 4.02 -6.99
CA ASP A 142 7.13 3.01 -8.01
C ASP A 142 6.31 1.73 -7.80
N CYS A 143 6.77 0.56 -8.22
CA CYS A 143 5.89 -0.61 -8.37
C CYS A 143 5.32 -1.11 -7.04
N GLU A 144 6.14 -1.22 -5.99
CA GLU A 144 5.71 -1.70 -4.68
C GLU A 144 4.78 -0.70 -3.98
N ASP A 145 5.02 0.60 -4.16
CA ASP A 145 4.17 1.65 -3.62
C ASP A 145 2.75 1.58 -4.19
N TYR A 146 2.64 1.41 -5.52
CA TYR A 146 1.33 1.20 -6.16
C TYR A 146 0.66 -0.09 -5.68
N ALA A 147 1.44 -1.16 -5.55
CA ALA A 147 0.92 -2.46 -5.12
C ALA A 147 0.36 -2.37 -3.70
N VAL A 148 1.11 -1.78 -2.76
CA VAL A 148 0.72 -1.58 -1.36
C VAL A 148 -0.53 -0.70 -1.26
N LEU A 149 -0.56 0.44 -1.97
CA LEU A 149 -1.72 1.33 -1.98
C LEU A 149 -2.97 0.61 -2.49
N LEU A 150 -2.88 -0.06 -3.65
CA LEU A 150 -4.01 -0.79 -4.25
C LEU A 150 -4.51 -1.90 -3.34
N ALA A 151 -3.60 -2.70 -2.77
CA ALA A 151 -3.97 -3.81 -1.90
C ALA A 151 -4.79 -3.33 -0.69
N VAL A 152 -4.35 -2.25 -0.03
CA VAL A 152 -5.05 -1.67 1.13
C VAL A 152 -6.38 -1.04 0.73
N MET A 153 -6.44 -0.31 -0.38
CA MET A 153 -7.70 0.27 -0.87
C MET A 153 -8.72 -0.82 -1.24
N TYR A 154 -8.30 -1.90 -1.88
CA TYR A 154 -9.18 -3.04 -2.18
C TYR A 154 -9.70 -3.71 -0.91
N LYS A 155 -8.84 -3.91 0.11
CA LYS A 155 -9.29 -4.42 1.42
C LYS A 155 -10.34 -3.51 2.05
N GLY A 156 -10.11 -2.20 2.07
CA GLY A 156 -11.05 -1.20 2.57
C GLY A 156 -12.39 -1.22 1.84
N ALA A 157 -12.37 -1.54 0.54
CA ALA A 157 -13.56 -1.66 -0.29
C ALA A 157 -14.29 -3.02 -0.18
N GLY A 158 -13.78 -3.93 0.66
CA GLY A 158 -14.39 -5.23 0.92
C GLY A 158 -13.99 -6.32 -0.08
N PHE A 159 -12.91 -6.12 -0.83
CA PHE A 159 -12.32 -7.17 -1.67
C PHE A 159 -11.27 -7.96 -0.90
N ARG A 160 -11.02 -9.19 -1.34
CA ARG A 160 -9.77 -9.88 -1.09
C ARG A 160 -8.72 -9.29 -2.04
N SER A 161 -7.52 -9.06 -1.55
CA SER A 161 -6.41 -8.53 -2.33
C SER A 161 -5.13 -9.27 -1.99
N ALA A 162 -4.15 -9.23 -2.89
CA ALA A 162 -2.84 -9.84 -2.69
C ALA A 162 -1.75 -8.93 -3.24
N ILE A 163 -0.53 -9.10 -2.73
CA ILE A 163 0.68 -8.60 -3.36
C ILE A 163 1.27 -9.75 -4.17
N VAL A 164 1.72 -9.46 -5.37
CA VAL A 164 2.41 -10.41 -6.23
C VAL A 164 3.79 -9.88 -6.58
N LEU A 165 4.79 -10.75 -6.43
CA LEU A 165 6.14 -10.51 -6.89
C LEU A 165 6.35 -11.24 -8.22
N ALA A 166 6.79 -10.48 -9.21
CA ALA A 166 7.25 -10.95 -10.51
C ALA A 166 8.73 -10.58 -10.68
N PRO A 167 9.42 -11.07 -11.72
CA PRO A 167 10.79 -10.63 -11.97
C PRO A 167 10.89 -9.11 -12.07
N GLU A 168 11.68 -8.50 -11.20
CA GLU A 168 11.94 -7.05 -11.16
C GLU A 168 10.68 -6.18 -10.95
N HIS A 169 9.61 -6.76 -10.38
CA HIS A 169 8.35 -6.05 -10.32
C HIS A 169 7.46 -6.53 -9.17
N ALA A 170 6.71 -5.60 -8.61
CA ALA A 170 5.63 -5.87 -7.68
C ALA A 170 4.31 -5.30 -8.22
N ALA A 171 3.22 -6.04 -8.04
CA ALA A 171 1.88 -5.57 -8.38
C ALA A 171 0.86 -6.02 -7.33
N ALA A 172 -0.35 -5.48 -7.40
CA ALA A 172 -1.46 -5.98 -6.62
C ALA A 172 -2.29 -6.98 -7.43
N LEU A 173 -2.98 -7.86 -6.72
CA LEU A 173 -4.09 -8.64 -7.26
C LEU A 173 -5.37 -8.29 -6.50
N VAL A 174 -6.48 -8.32 -7.18
CA VAL A 174 -7.82 -8.25 -6.57
C VAL A 174 -8.62 -9.51 -6.93
N TYR A 175 -9.26 -10.11 -5.94
CA TYR A 175 -10.16 -11.23 -6.19
C TYR A 175 -11.49 -10.71 -6.74
N LEU A 176 -11.72 -10.95 -8.04
CA LEU A 176 -12.86 -10.46 -8.78
C LEU A 176 -13.31 -11.54 -9.78
N PRO A 177 -13.95 -12.60 -9.29
CA PRO A 177 -14.43 -13.68 -10.15
C PRO A 177 -15.42 -13.14 -11.18
N GLU A 178 -15.41 -13.73 -12.38
CA GLU A 178 -16.25 -13.33 -13.51
C GLU A 178 -15.91 -12.00 -14.19
N TYR A 179 -14.82 -11.33 -13.79
CA TYR A 179 -14.33 -10.13 -14.49
C TYR A 179 -13.76 -10.52 -15.86
N ARG A 180 -14.39 -10.03 -16.94
CA ARG A 180 -14.12 -10.48 -18.31
C ARG A 180 -13.21 -9.55 -19.10
N GLU A 181 -12.94 -8.37 -18.58
CA GLU A 181 -12.09 -7.37 -19.25
C GLU A 181 -10.59 -7.66 -19.07
N ALA A 182 -10.24 -8.59 -18.18
CA ALA A 182 -8.85 -8.99 -17.96
C ALA A 182 -8.32 -9.80 -19.15
N ASN A 183 -7.07 -9.51 -19.56
CA ASN A 183 -6.37 -10.34 -20.56
C ASN A 183 -5.95 -11.70 -19.98
N GLN A 184 -5.79 -11.78 -18.65
CA GLN A 184 -5.46 -13.01 -17.92
C GLN A 184 -6.12 -13.01 -16.55
N SER A 185 -6.73 -14.14 -16.18
CA SER A 185 -7.17 -14.43 -14.82
C SER A 185 -6.21 -15.43 -14.18
N LEU A 186 -5.79 -15.15 -12.96
CA LEU A 186 -4.83 -15.96 -12.22
C LEU A 186 -5.54 -16.87 -11.22
N SER A 187 -4.84 -17.93 -10.83
CA SER A 187 -5.27 -18.80 -9.74
C SER A 187 -4.24 -18.72 -8.60
N VAL A 188 -4.70 -18.38 -7.41
CA VAL A 188 -3.91 -18.40 -6.18
C VAL A 188 -4.41 -19.53 -5.32
N ASP A 189 -3.53 -20.42 -4.88
CA ASP A 189 -3.86 -21.63 -4.10
C ASP A 189 -5.00 -22.49 -4.70
N GLY A 190 -5.09 -22.51 -6.03
CA GLY A 190 -6.11 -23.27 -6.77
C GLY A 190 -7.45 -22.55 -6.93
N GLU A 191 -7.60 -21.34 -6.40
CA GLU A 191 -8.78 -20.51 -6.55
C GLU A 191 -8.59 -19.50 -7.70
N ALA A 192 -9.38 -19.67 -8.77
CA ALA A 192 -9.36 -18.80 -9.93
C ALA A 192 -10.18 -17.53 -9.69
N GLY A 193 -9.87 -16.46 -10.44
CA GLY A 193 -10.60 -15.19 -10.34
C GLY A 193 -9.78 -14.05 -9.76
N TRP A 194 -8.49 -14.23 -9.63
CA TRP A 194 -7.57 -13.18 -9.25
C TRP A 194 -7.16 -12.35 -10.47
N ILE A 195 -7.31 -11.06 -10.37
CA ILE A 195 -7.13 -10.10 -11.45
C ILE A 195 -5.93 -9.22 -11.15
N TRP A 196 -5.05 -9.11 -12.15
CA TRP A 196 -3.84 -8.28 -12.08
C TRP A 196 -4.19 -6.80 -12.03
N ALA A 197 -3.65 -6.09 -11.07
CA ALA A 197 -3.87 -4.66 -10.86
C ALA A 197 -2.55 -3.89 -10.99
N GLU A 198 -2.14 -3.66 -12.23
CA GLU A 198 -0.92 -2.96 -12.61
C GLU A 198 -1.22 -1.51 -13.00
N ALA A 199 -1.04 -0.59 -12.06
CA ALA A 199 -1.37 0.82 -12.26
C ALA A 199 -0.17 1.72 -12.60
N THR A 200 1.04 1.18 -12.71
CA THR A 200 2.26 1.96 -13.04
C THR A 200 2.30 2.45 -14.48
N GLY A 201 1.67 1.72 -15.39
CA GLY A 201 1.57 2.08 -16.80
C GLY A 201 0.39 2.98 -17.10
N GLY A 202 0.49 4.27 -17.01
CA GLY A 202 -0.54 5.32 -17.06
C GLY A 202 -1.78 5.16 -17.96
N ASN A 203 -1.84 4.14 -18.83
CA ASN A 203 -2.99 3.84 -19.70
C ASN A 203 -3.49 2.40 -19.58
N ASN A 204 -2.94 1.60 -18.68
CA ASN A 204 -3.34 0.22 -18.53
C ASN A 204 -4.74 0.15 -17.88
N PRO A 205 -5.65 -0.69 -18.36
CA PRO A 205 -6.89 -1.00 -17.64
C PRO A 205 -6.62 -2.01 -16.52
N LEU A 206 -7.53 -2.10 -15.56
CA LEU A 206 -7.57 -3.20 -14.61
C LEU A 206 -7.62 -4.54 -15.39
N GLY A 207 -6.84 -5.51 -14.93
CA GLY A 207 -6.76 -6.82 -15.56
C GLY A 207 -5.79 -6.92 -16.74
N TRP A 208 -5.07 -5.85 -17.05
CA TRP A 208 -3.98 -5.94 -18.02
C TRP A 208 -2.70 -6.43 -17.33
N MET A 209 -2.31 -7.64 -17.63
CA MET A 209 -1.05 -8.23 -17.20
C MET A 209 -0.03 -8.14 -18.33
N PRO A 210 1.19 -7.62 -18.08
CA PRO A 210 2.25 -7.56 -19.09
C PRO A 210 2.61 -8.94 -19.66
N GLU A 211 2.89 -9.01 -20.96
CA GLU A 211 3.17 -10.27 -21.63
C GLU A 211 4.42 -10.99 -21.10
N GLU A 212 5.40 -10.24 -20.62
CA GLU A 212 6.62 -10.78 -20.03
C GLU A 212 6.37 -11.62 -18.77
N PHE A 213 5.26 -11.41 -18.07
CA PHE A 213 4.90 -12.18 -16.88
C PHE A 213 4.02 -13.39 -17.19
N LEU A 214 3.53 -13.52 -18.43
CA LEU A 214 2.71 -14.67 -18.83
C LEU A 214 3.54 -15.96 -18.80
N GLY A 215 3.16 -16.90 -17.95
CA GLY A 215 3.84 -18.18 -17.81
C GLY A 215 5.13 -18.12 -16.99
N THR A 216 5.45 -16.99 -16.36
CA THR A 216 6.51 -16.90 -15.35
C THR A 216 6.03 -17.46 -14.02
N GLU A 217 6.95 -17.86 -13.16
CA GLU A 217 6.65 -18.21 -11.77
C GLU A 217 6.45 -16.89 -11.01
N LEU A 218 5.28 -16.76 -10.39
CA LEU A 218 4.91 -15.62 -9.58
C LEU A 218 4.84 -16.04 -8.12
N GLU A 219 5.34 -15.21 -7.22
CA GLU A 219 5.10 -15.37 -5.80
C GLU A 219 3.94 -14.46 -5.39
N VAL A 220 2.93 -15.04 -4.72
CA VAL A 220 1.71 -14.31 -4.35
C VAL A 220 1.46 -14.47 -2.87
N TYR A 221 1.13 -13.35 -2.22
CA TYR A 221 0.73 -13.30 -0.84
C TYR A 221 -0.64 -12.62 -0.73
N GLU A 222 -1.66 -13.38 -0.34
CA GLU A 222 -2.98 -12.79 -0.03
C GLU A 222 -2.87 -11.96 1.25
N VAL A 223 -3.27 -10.70 1.16
CA VAL A 223 -3.22 -9.77 2.28
C VAL A 223 -4.35 -10.07 3.25
N GLU A 224 -4.00 -10.44 4.46
CA GLU A 224 -4.95 -10.64 5.56
C GLU A 224 -5.21 -9.32 6.31
N ASP A 225 -6.29 -9.26 7.10
CA ASP A 225 -6.59 -8.08 7.93
C ASP A 225 -5.78 -8.08 9.24
N GLU A 226 -4.57 -8.59 9.21
CA GLU A 226 -3.68 -8.58 10.36
C GLU A 226 -3.07 -7.20 10.57
N ALA A 227 -3.25 -6.67 11.78
CA ALA A 227 -2.59 -5.47 12.20
C ALA A 227 -1.23 -5.83 12.79
N ILE A 228 -0.19 -5.21 12.29
CA ILE A 228 1.10 -5.20 13.00
C ILE A 228 1.01 -4.28 14.21
N THR A 229 1.81 -4.56 15.22
CA THR A 229 1.89 -3.70 16.40
C THR A 229 3.08 -2.78 16.25
N LYS A 230 2.84 -1.47 16.38
CA LYS A 230 3.92 -0.48 16.39
C LYS A 230 4.86 -0.79 17.55
N GLY A 231 6.16 -0.91 17.26
CA GLY A 231 7.21 -1.08 18.24
C GLY A 231 7.35 0.13 19.18
N GLU A 232 8.07 -0.03 20.30
CA GLU A 232 8.57 1.15 21.02
C GLU A 232 9.65 1.80 20.14
N PRO A 233 9.57 3.12 19.87
CA PRO A 233 10.59 3.78 19.07
C PRO A 233 11.97 3.54 19.70
N PRO A 234 12.94 3.05 18.94
CA PRO A 234 14.27 2.83 19.46
C PRO A 234 14.87 4.16 19.97
N ASP A 235 15.73 4.09 21.00
CA ASP A 235 16.45 5.26 21.52
C ASP A 235 17.55 5.70 20.53
N LYS A 236 17.16 5.96 19.30
CA LYS A 236 17.99 6.40 18.19
C LYS A 236 17.55 7.78 17.72
N PRO A 237 18.47 8.61 17.24
CA PRO A 237 18.12 9.92 16.72
C PRO A 237 17.22 9.78 15.49
N ALA A 238 16.06 10.43 15.53
CA ALA A 238 15.17 10.49 14.38
C ALA A 238 15.85 11.25 13.23
N ILE A 239 15.66 10.74 12.01
CA ILE A 239 16.07 11.39 10.78
C ILE A 239 14.85 11.87 10.00
N THR A 240 15.04 12.80 9.09
CA THR A 240 13.98 13.28 8.21
C THR A 240 14.26 12.78 6.80
N ILE A 241 13.32 12.04 6.25
CA ILE A 241 13.32 11.63 4.85
C ILE A 241 12.43 12.60 4.10
N THR A 242 13.00 13.30 3.14
CA THR A 242 12.27 14.23 2.27
C THR A 242 12.47 13.80 0.82
N PRO A 243 11.40 13.71 0.03
CA PRO A 243 11.52 13.49 -1.41
C PRO A 243 12.37 14.63 -2.02
N ASP A 244 13.48 14.27 -2.60
CA ASP A 244 14.38 15.22 -3.29
C ASP A 244 14.26 14.95 -4.80
N GLY A 245 13.93 15.96 -5.58
CA GLY A 245 13.81 15.88 -7.04
C GLY A 245 15.16 15.78 -7.74
N GLY A 246 16.03 14.86 -7.33
CA GLY A 246 17.41 14.73 -7.77
C GLY A 246 17.63 13.73 -8.89
N SER A 247 18.57 13.98 -9.61
CA SER A 247 19.39 13.49 -10.72
C SER A 247 19.51 11.97 -10.88
N SER A 248 19.23 11.54 -12.11
CA SER A 248 19.33 10.16 -12.62
C SER A 248 20.74 9.55 -12.60
N GLY A 249 20.90 8.44 -11.88
CA GLY A 249 21.96 7.46 -12.07
C GLY A 249 21.35 6.08 -12.32
N ILE A 250 22.01 5.23 -13.09
CA ILE A 250 21.54 3.85 -13.31
C ILE A 250 22.06 3.00 -12.15
N HIS A 251 21.20 2.68 -11.20
CA HIS A 251 21.49 1.69 -10.16
C HIS A 251 20.62 0.45 -10.37
N ILE A 252 21.24 -0.71 -10.17
CA ILE A 252 20.51 -1.98 -10.18
C ILE A 252 19.88 -2.10 -8.79
N SER A 253 18.55 -2.06 -8.72
CA SER A 253 17.79 -2.22 -7.49
C SER A 253 18.20 -3.50 -6.74
N PRO A 254 18.44 -3.44 -5.41
CA PRO A 254 18.63 -4.64 -4.59
C PRO A 254 17.43 -5.60 -4.70
N PHE A 255 16.23 -5.09 -4.91
CA PHE A 255 15.03 -5.85 -5.19
C PHE A 255 15.21 -6.76 -6.42
N PHE A 256 15.85 -6.26 -7.48
CA PHE A 256 16.28 -7.05 -8.63
C PHE A 256 17.15 -8.25 -8.24
N ILE A 257 18.11 -8.03 -7.33
CA ILE A 257 19.02 -9.10 -6.87
C ILE A 257 18.21 -10.17 -6.14
N VAL A 258 17.27 -9.80 -5.31
CA VAL A 258 16.42 -10.73 -4.54
C VAL A 258 15.55 -11.57 -5.49
N ILE A 259 14.90 -10.95 -6.45
CA ILE A 259 14.05 -11.67 -7.41
C ILE A 259 14.89 -12.60 -8.30
N VAL A 260 16.05 -12.14 -8.78
CA VAL A 260 16.97 -13.02 -9.52
C VAL A 260 17.44 -14.20 -8.66
N LEU A 261 17.67 -13.99 -7.36
CA LEU A 261 18.05 -15.06 -6.44
C LEU A 261 16.91 -16.06 -6.24
N LEU A 262 15.66 -15.59 -6.09
CA LEU A 262 14.48 -16.43 -6.00
C LEU A 262 14.26 -17.26 -7.27
N LEU A 263 14.42 -16.64 -8.44
CA LEU A 263 14.37 -17.34 -9.73
C LEU A 263 15.47 -18.40 -9.87
N LEU A 264 16.70 -18.09 -9.43
CA LEU A 264 17.80 -19.06 -9.44
C LEU A 264 17.51 -20.23 -8.51
N ILE A 265 16.97 -19.98 -7.31
CA ILE A 265 16.57 -21.03 -6.36
C ILE A 265 15.47 -21.91 -6.96
N SER A 266 14.49 -21.31 -7.61
CA SER A 266 13.40 -22.01 -8.29
C SER A 266 13.92 -22.91 -9.42
N LEU A 267 14.84 -22.41 -10.25
CA LEU A 267 15.48 -23.18 -11.32
C LEU A 267 16.30 -24.38 -10.78
N PHE A 268 16.96 -24.23 -9.64
CA PHE A 268 17.70 -25.32 -9.01
C PHE A 268 16.79 -26.37 -8.37
N ARG A 269 15.61 -25.97 -7.85
CA ARG A 269 14.58 -26.91 -7.35
C ARG A 269 13.97 -27.77 -8.46
N ARG A 270 13.78 -27.25 -9.68
CA ARG A 270 13.24 -28.01 -10.81
C ARG A 270 14.22 -29.04 -11.39
N ARG A 271 15.49 -28.99 -11.05
CA ARG A 271 16.53 -29.92 -11.54
C ARG A 271 16.88 -31.07 -10.58
N ARG A 272 16.20 -31.14 -9.43
CA ARG A 272 16.22 -32.27 -8.51
C ARG A 272 14.87 -32.98 -8.50
#